data_05b2cc9f0c89754392c3002765d2d891
#
_entry.id   05b2cc9f0c89754392c3002765d2d891
#
_cell.length_a   1.000
_cell.length_b   1.000
_cell.length_c   1.000
_cell.angle_alpha   90.00
_cell.angle_beta   90.00
_cell.angle_gamma   90.00
#
_symmetry.space_group_name_H-M   'P 1'
#
loop_
_entity.id
_entity.type
_entity.pdbx_description
1 polymer ?
#
loop_
_entity_poly.entity_id
_entity_poly.type
_entity_poly.pdbx_seq_one_letter_code
_entity_poly.pdbx_strand_id
1 'polypeptide(L)'
;MKLTMQLGSRSYDIILKSGCLANLYQFANVANRKVFILTDSGVPEQYAQTVLAQCPNGMVYTVPQGEASKSLKVYGQVLQAMLEFNMTRKDLLVAVGGGVVGDLGGFCAASYMRGIDFVNCPTTTLSQIDSSIGGKTAIDLGETKNIVGAFWQPKVVLVDFDALATLPRRHFVNGLAEAIKAGLIADPELFALFECEHPEENIERIIYRSLRVKKNVVENDEHEQGQRACLNFGHTIGHGIEAVKGVRGRRTNGLFHGECVALGMLPMIEDKSLVRRTCAIYRTLGLPTRTGVDKNKVLSYMQHDKKSAGSTITVIKVPGLGCWRADKIPMTELPALLGIKENED
;
A
#
# COMPACT_ATOMS: atom_id res chain seq x y z
N MET A 1 -20.32 5.24 -2.00
CA MET A 1 -19.77 5.37 -3.39
C MET A 1 -19.33 3.99 -3.88
N LYS A 2 -19.23 3.80 -5.20
CA LYS A 2 -18.77 2.53 -5.80
C LYS A 2 -17.84 2.82 -6.97
N LEU A 3 -16.75 2.08 -7.06
CA LEU A 3 -15.88 1.98 -8.23
C LEU A 3 -15.87 0.51 -8.69
N THR A 4 -15.69 0.28 -9.98
CA THR A 4 -15.51 -1.09 -10.51
C THR A 4 -14.17 -1.17 -11.22
N MET A 5 -13.30 -2.05 -10.77
CA MET A 5 -12.04 -2.39 -11.44
C MET A 5 -12.36 -3.25 -12.66
N GLN A 6 -12.04 -2.78 -13.86
CA GLN A 6 -12.35 -3.42 -15.14
C GLN A 6 -11.16 -4.28 -15.60
N LEU A 7 -11.21 -5.59 -15.33
CA LEU A 7 -10.15 -6.55 -15.69
C LEU A 7 -10.74 -7.79 -16.41
N GLY A 8 -11.75 -7.57 -17.27
CA GLY A 8 -12.44 -8.64 -17.97
C GLY A 8 -13.16 -9.60 -17.00
N SER A 9 -12.87 -10.88 -17.07
CA SER A 9 -13.47 -11.91 -16.19
C SER A 9 -13.05 -11.79 -14.72
N ARG A 10 -12.02 -11.00 -14.42
CA ARG A 10 -11.50 -10.74 -13.06
C ARG A 10 -11.92 -9.37 -12.52
N SER A 11 -12.88 -8.72 -13.18
CA SER A 11 -13.42 -7.44 -12.71
C SER A 11 -14.10 -7.60 -11.35
N TYR A 12 -13.99 -6.55 -10.50
CA TYR A 12 -14.55 -6.55 -9.16
C TYR A 12 -14.97 -5.14 -8.72
N ASP A 13 -15.85 -5.09 -7.72
CA ASP A 13 -16.33 -3.84 -7.15
C ASP A 13 -15.49 -3.39 -5.94
N ILE A 14 -15.34 -2.09 -5.83
CA ILE A 14 -14.75 -1.40 -4.68
C ILE A 14 -15.86 -0.57 -4.06
N ILE A 15 -16.33 -0.98 -2.90
CA ILE A 15 -17.42 -0.33 -2.16
C ILE A 15 -16.81 0.64 -1.16
N LEU A 16 -17.16 1.92 -1.26
CA LEU A 16 -16.68 2.97 -0.37
C LEU A 16 -17.87 3.54 0.39
N LYS A 17 -18.03 3.14 1.64
CA LYS A 17 -19.17 3.55 2.47
C LYS A 17 -18.89 3.27 3.94
N SER A 18 -19.20 4.24 4.83
CA SER A 18 -19.24 4.03 6.28
C SER A 18 -20.18 2.89 6.65
N GLY A 19 -19.75 2.01 7.54
CA GLY A 19 -20.51 0.84 8.00
C GLY A 19 -20.63 -0.29 6.97
N CYS A 20 -19.86 -0.30 5.87
CA CYS A 20 -20.00 -1.35 4.86
C CYS A 20 -19.49 -2.72 5.33
N LEU A 21 -18.59 -2.78 6.31
CA LEU A 21 -18.14 -4.05 6.91
C LEU A 21 -19.31 -4.84 7.53
N ALA A 22 -20.30 -4.15 8.13
CA ALA A 22 -21.49 -4.77 8.70
C ALA A 22 -22.48 -5.29 7.63
N ASN A 23 -22.16 -5.10 6.36
CA ASN A 23 -23.01 -5.47 5.24
C ASN A 23 -22.28 -6.37 4.21
N LEU A 24 -21.26 -7.10 4.63
CA LEU A 24 -20.48 -8.00 3.75
C LEU A 24 -21.39 -8.97 2.99
N TYR A 25 -22.45 -9.49 3.62
CA TYR A 25 -23.41 -10.43 3.02
C TYR A 25 -24.10 -9.89 1.75
N GLN A 26 -24.15 -8.58 1.56
CA GLN A 26 -24.71 -7.95 0.34
C GLN A 26 -23.73 -8.01 -0.85
N PHE A 27 -22.44 -8.19 -0.59
CA PHE A 27 -21.38 -8.08 -1.60
C PHE A 27 -20.66 -9.41 -1.85
N ALA A 28 -20.76 -10.35 -0.90
CA ALA A 28 -20.18 -11.68 -1.02
C ALA A 28 -21.12 -12.73 -0.44
N ASN A 29 -21.23 -13.89 -1.10
CA ASN A 29 -21.97 -15.01 -0.54
C ASN A 29 -21.20 -15.59 0.65
N VAL A 30 -21.72 -15.36 1.86
CA VAL A 30 -21.14 -15.83 3.13
C VAL A 30 -22.02 -16.91 3.82
N ALA A 31 -23.28 -17.05 3.39
CA ALA A 31 -24.25 -17.91 4.08
C ALA A 31 -24.01 -19.41 3.83
N ASN A 32 -23.57 -19.79 2.62
CA ASN A 32 -23.51 -21.19 2.17
C ASN A 32 -22.07 -21.69 1.96
N ARG A 33 -21.08 -21.06 2.62
CA ARG A 33 -19.65 -21.41 2.51
C ARG A 33 -18.93 -21.15 3.81
N LYS A 34 -17.80 -21.78 4.03
CA LYS A 34 -16.90 -21.42 5.11
C LYS A 34 -16.22 -20.11 4.79
N VAL A 35 -16.08 -19.28 5.84
CA VAL A 35 -15.43 -17.96 5.74
C VAL A 35 -14.28 -17.90 6.72
N PHE A 36 -13.05 -17.87 6.20
CA PHE A 36 -11.85 -17.71 6.98
C PHE A 36 -11.48 -16.23 7.04
N ILE A 37 -11.61 -15.62 8.22
CA ILE A 37 -11.36 -14.20 8.44
C ILE A 37 -9.94 -14.06 8.99
N LEU A 38 -9.05 -13.48 8.19
CA LEU A 38 -7.67 -13.19 8.57
C LEU A 38 -7.55 -11.75 9.06
N THR A 39 -6.97 -11.58 10.24
CA THR A 39 -6.66 -10.26 10.83
C THR A 39 -5.33 -10.28 11.56
N ASP A 40 -4.85 -9.16 12.07
CA ASP A 40 -3.68 -9.09 12.94
C ASP A 40 -3.99 -8.50 14.32
N SER A 41 -3.10 -8.72 15.29
CA SER A 41 -3.28 -8.30 16.68
C SER A 41 -3.26 -6.79 16.91
N GLY A 42 -2.95 -5.99 15.89
CA GLY A 42 -3.01 -4.52 15.94
C GLY A 42 -4.33 -3.95 15.42
N VAL A 43 -5.14 -4.79 14.77
CA VAL A 43 -6.49 -4.41 14.30
C VAL A 43 -7.48 -4.60 15.45
N PRO A 44 -8.29 -3.57 15.79
CA PRO A 44 -9.33 -3.74 16.80
C PRO A 44 -10.26 -4.91 16.49
N GLU A 45 -10.45 -5.79 17.46
CA GLU A 45 -11.21 -7.05 17.34
C GLU A 45 -12.61 -6.84 16.77
N GLN A 46 -13.25 -5.72 17.10
CA GLN A 46 -14.58 -5.37 16.64
C GLN A 46 -14.78 -5.47 15.13
N TYR A 47 -13.76 -5.19 14.32
CA TYR A 47 -13.89 -5.24 12.87
C TYR A 47 -13.97 -6.69 12.36
N ALA A 48 -13.13 -7.58 12.85
CA ALA A 48 -13.21 -9.00 12.54
C ALA A 48 -14.50 -9.63 13.07
N GLN A 49 -14.95 -9.25 14.27
CA GLN A 49 -16.21 -9.73 14.85
C GLN A 49 -17.43 -9.23 14.08
N THR A 50 -17.42 -7.99 13.57
CA THR A 50 -18.48 -7.46 12.70
C THR A 50 -18.62 -8.29 11.42
N VAL A 51 -17.53 -8.73 10.86
CA VAL A 51 -17.51 -9.63 9.69
C VAL A 51 -17.98 -11.03 10.08
N LEU A 52 -17.47 -11.58 11.19
CA LEU A 52 -17.81 -12.92 11.69
C LEU A 52 -19.31 -13.07 11.96
N ALA A 53 -19.94 -12.05 12.56
CA ALA A 53 -21.36 -12.07 12.88
C ALA A 53 -22.30 -12.30 11.67
N GLN A 54 -21.80 -12.12 10.47
CA GLN A 54 -22.54 -12.34 9.21
C GLN A 54 -22.26 -13.71 8.59
N CYS A 55 -21.31 -14.48 9.15
CA CYS A 55 -20.78 -15.71 8.58
C CYS A 55 -21.20 -16.92 9.43
N PRO A 56 -22.30 -17.65 9.10
CA PRO A 56 -22.76 -18.80 9.88
C PRO A 56 -21.69 -19.88 10.10
N ASN A 57 -20.81 -20.04 9.12
CA ASN A 57 -19.67 -20.95 9.15
C ASN A 57 -18.36 -20.15 9.09
N GLY A 58 -18.23 -19.15 9.95
CA GLY A 58 -17.06 -18.27 10.01
C GLY A 58 -16.03 -18.69 11.06
N MET A 59 -14.78 -18.35 10.84
CA MET A 59 -13.67 -18.50 11.76
C MET A 59 -12.74 -17.29 11.64
N VAL A 60 -12.31 -16.72 12.78
CA VAL A 60 -11.28 -15.67 12.83
C VAL A 60 -9.92 -16.28 13.14
N TYR A 61 -8.92 -15.90 12.38
CA TYR A 61 -7.52 -16.23 12.62
C TYR A 61 -6.69 -14.95 12.72
N THR A 62 -6.02 -14.76 13.87
CA THR A 62 -5.26 -13.56 14.16
C THR A 62 -3.77 -13.86 14.11
N VAL A 63 -3.04 -13.13 13.23
CA VAL A 63 -1.57 -13.17 13.19
C VAL A 63 -0.96 -12.04 14.02
N PRO A 64 0.32 -12.10 14.40
CA PRO A 64 1.00 -10.98 15.04
C PRO A 64 0.98 -9.72 14.17
N GLN A 65 0.87 -8.55 14.79
CA GLN A 65 0.93 -7.27 14.10
C GLN A 65 2.31 -7.03 13.47
N GLY A 66 2.32 -6.42 12.28
CA GLY A 66 3.51 -5.87 11.63
C GLY A 66 4.10 -6.76 10.54
N GLU A 67 5.09 -6.19 9.84
CA GLU A 67 5.70 -6.76 8.63
C GLU A 67 6.28 -8.17 8.84
N ALA A 68 6.74 -8.50 10.06
CA ALA A 68 7.28 -9.83 10.40
C ALA A 68 6.26 -10.97 10.16
N SER A 69 4.97 -10.67 10.09
CA SER A 69 3.93 -11.65 9.72
C SER A 69 3.90 -11.98 8.23
N LYS A 70 4.51 -11.17 7.37
CA LYS A 70 4.69 -11.47 5.95
C LYS A 70 5.87 -12.43 5.73
N SER A 71 5.84 -13.61 6.32
CA SER A 71 6.92 -14.59 6.28
C SER A 71 6.42 -15.98 5.89
N LEU A 72 7.30 -16.82 5.32
CA LEU A 72 6.97 -18.21 5.00
C LEU A 72 6.43 -18.97 6.22
N LYS A 73 6.92 -18.67 7.41
CA LYS A 73 6.46 -19.32 8.65
C LYS A 73 5.00 -19.01 8.92
N VAL A 74 4.65 -17.73 8.97
CA VAL A 74 3.26 -17.29 9.26
C VAL A 74 2.33 -17.68 8.12
N TYR A 75 2.76 -17.53 6.87
CA TYR A 75 2.02 -18.01 5.70
C TYR A 75 1.70 -19.52 5.83
N GLY A 76 2.67 -20.37 6.17
CA GLY A 76 2.44 -21.78 6.40
C GLY A 76 1.44 -22.06 7.53
N GLN A 77 1.50 -21.29 8.63
CA GLN A 77 0.55 -21.39 9.74
C GLN A 77 -0.89 -21.03 9.32
N VAL A 78 -1.06 -19.98 8.51
CA VAL A 78 -2.37 -19.59 7.98
C VAL A 78 -2.93 -20.70 7.08
N LEU A 79 -2.13 -21.24 6.16
CA LEU A 79 -2.57 -22.34 5.29
C LEU A 79 -2.94 -23.60 6.09
N GLN A 80 -2.17 -23.92 7.13
CA GLN A 80 -2.47 -25.04 8.03
C GLN A 80 -3.81 -24.82 8.75
N ALA A 81 -4.07 -23.62 9.27
CA ALA A 81 -5.34 -23.29 9.93
C ALA A 81 -6.53 -23.38 8.95
N MET A 82 -6.35 -22.93 7.70
CA MET A 82 -7.37 -23.10 6.64
C MET A 82 -7.66 -24.57 6.35
N LEU A 83 -6.64 -25.43 6.33
CA LEU A 83 -6.77 -26.87 6.16
C LEU A 83 -7.52 -27.51 7.34
N GLU A 84 -7.14 -27.19 8.57
CA GLU A 84 -7.80 -27.67 9.80
C GLU A 84 -9.26 -27.22 9.89
N PHE A 85 -9.57 -26.03 9.39
CA PHE A 85 -10.93 -25.54 9.25
C PHE A 85 -11.69 -26.29 8.11
N ASN A 86 -11.03 -27.22 7.42
CA ASN A 86 -11.56 -28.00 6.30
C ASN A 86 -12.14 -27.12 5.18
N MET A 87 -11.41 -26.07 4.79
CA MET A 87 -11.78 -25.22 3.68
C MET A 87 -11.66 -25.94 2.34
N THR A 88 -12.57 -25.65 1.45
CA THR A 88 -12.61 -26.17 0.07
C THR A 88 -12.35 -25.03 -0.94
N ARG A 89 -12.26 -25.39 -2.23
CA ARG A 89 -12.12 -24.40 -3.30
C ARG A 89 -13.30 -23.42 -3.42
N LYS A 90 -14.47 -23.77 -2.84
CA LYS A 90 -15.68 -22.94 -2.89
C LYS A 90 -15.78 -21.96 -1.72
N ASP A 91 -14.87 -22.05 -0.76
CA ASP A 91 -14.88 -21.22 0.46
C ASP A 91 -14.20 -19.87 0.25
N LEU A 92 -14.29 -19.00 1.23
CA LEU A 92 -13.93 -17.60 1.14
C LEU A 92 -12.86 -17.25 2.19
N LEU A 93 -11.82 -16.53 1.77
CA LEU A 93 -10.94 -15.81 2.68
C LEU A 93 -11.37 -14.33 2.73
N VAL A 94 -11.52 -13.76 3.93
CA VAL A 94 -11.76 -12.32 4.15
C VAL A 94 -10.58 -11.75 4.93
N ALA A 95 -9.82 -10.85 4.31
CA ALA A 95 -8.72 -10.14 4.94
C ALA A 95 -9.24 -8.84 5.58
N VAL A 96 -9.19 -8.74 6.91
CA VAL A 96 -9.64 -7.55 7.65
C VAL A 96 -8.41 -6.92 8.33
N GLY A 97 -7.84 -5.87 7.71
CA GLY A 97 -6.62 -5.29 8.26
C GLY A 97 -5.90 -4.29 7.35
N GLY A 98 -4.67 -3.99 7.69
CA GLY A 98 -3.77 -3.18 6.89
C GLY A 98 -3.18 -3.93 5.69
N GLY A 99 -2.18 -3.31 5.03
CA GLY A 99 -1.51 -3.90 3.87
C GLY A 99 -0.90 -5.28 4.14
N VAL A 100 -0.33 -5.50 5.34
CA VAL A 100 0.23 -6.80 5.75
C VAL A 100 -0.81 -7.91 5.67
N VAL A 101 -2.00 -7.67 6.24
CA VAL A 101 -3.10 -8.65 6.25
C VAL A 101 -3.65 -8.87 4.84
N GLY A 102 -3.80 -7.79 4.06
CA GLY A 102 -4.24 -7.87 2.66
C GLY A 102 -3.29 -8.67 1.77
N ASP A 103 -1.99 -8.40 1.87
CA ASP A 103 -0.95 -9.09 1.10
C ASP A 103 -0.85 -10.58 1.48
N LEU A 104 -0.75 -10.88 2.77
CA LEU A 104 -0.68 -12.24 3.29
C LEU A 104 -1.95 -13.04 2.95
N GLY A 105 -3.12 -12.47 3.23
CA GLY A 105 -4.41 -13.11 2.97
C GLY A 105 -4.66 -13.35 1.49
N GLY A 106 -4.37 -12.34 0.66
CA GLY A 106 -4.47 -12.47 -0.78
C GLY A 106 -3.54 -13.54 -1.36
N PHE A 107 -2.29 -13.65 -0.84
CA PHE A 107 -1.36 -14.68 -1.26
C PHE A 107 -1.77 -16.08 -0.76
N CYS A 108 -2.29 -16.18 0.47
CA CYS A 108 -2.90 -17.44 0.94
C CYS A 108 -4.06 -17.86 0.03
N ALA A 109 -4.94 -16.92 -0.32
CA ALA A 109 -6.07 -17.21 -1.21
C ALA A 109 -5.61 -17.60 -2.63
N ALA A 110 -4.56 -16.97 -3.16
CA ALA A 110 -4.00 -17.28 -4.47
C ALA A 110 -3.43 -18.70 -4.57
N SER A 111 -2.85 -19.19 -3.48
CA SER A 111 -2.11 -20.46 -3.45
C SER A 111 -2.92 -21.63 -2.89
N TYR A 112 -3.80 -21.40 -1.90
CA TYR A 112 -4.61 -22.45 -1.30
C TYR A 112 -5.50 -23.09 -2.34
N MET A 113 -5.44 -24.42 -2.48
CA MET A 113 -6.15 -25.20 -3.51
C MET A 113 -5.99 -24.67 -4.96
N ARG A 114 -4.90 -23.98 -5.27
CA ARG A 114 -4.60 -23.30 -6.54
C ARG A 114 -5.51 -22.13 -6.85
N GLY A 115 -6.04 -21.51 -5.81
CA GLY A 115 -6.86 -20.31 -5.86
C GLY A 115 -8.26 -20.50 -5.30
N ILE A 116 -8.59 -19.64 -4.32
CA ILE A 116 -9.93 -19.49 -3.75
C ILE A 116 -10.38 -18.03 -3.81
N ASP A 117 -11.65 -17.78 -3.60
CA ASP A 117 -12.20 -16.43 -3.52
C ASP A 117 -11.62 -15.67 -2.31
N PHE A 118 -11.44 -14.38 -2.50
CA PHE A 118 -10.89 -13.49 -1.47
C PHE A 118 -11.61 -12.14 -1.48
N VAL A 119 -11.88 -11.61 -0.29
CA VAL A 119 -12.41 -10.27 -0.05
C VAL A 119 -11.40 -9.47 0.75
N ASN A 120 -11.16 -8.21 0.37
CA ASN A 120 -10.27 -7.33 1.09
C ASN A 120 -11.06 -6.23 1.83
N CYS A 121 -10.87 -6.14 3.14
CA CYS A 121 -11.48 -5.17 4.02
C CYS A 121 -10.38 -4.30 4.67
N PRO A 122 -9.87 -3.26 3.98
CA PRO A 122 -8.76 -2.46 4.44
C PRO A 122 -9.14 -1.59 5.64
N THR A 123 -8.32 -1.62 6.71
CA THR A 123 -8.57 -0.87 7.96
C THR A 123 -7.55 0.24 8.22
N THR A 124 -6.56 0.43 7.35
CA THR A 124 -5.59 1.54 7.45
C THR A 124 -5.74 2.49 6.29
N THR A 125 -5.37 3.75 6.46
CA THR A 125 -5.39 4.75 5.38
C THR A 125 -4.57 4.29 4.18
N LEU A 126 -3.38 3.72 4.43
CA LEU A 126 -2.51 3.19 3.36
C LEU A 126 -3.22 2.09 2.56
N SER A 127 -3.88 1.15 3.24
CA SER A 127 -4.57 0.06 2.54
C SER A 127 -5.85 0.54 1.86
N GLN A 128 -6.57 1.49 2.42
CA GLN A 128 -7.76 2.07 1.78
C GLN A 128 -7.43 2.90 0.53
N ILE A 129 -6.29 3.58 0.53
CA ILE A 129 -5.84 4.45 -0.58
C ILE A 129 -5.14 3.65 -1.68
N ASP A 130 -4.36 2.63 -1.31
CA ASP A 130 -3.43 1.99 -2.23
C ASP A 130 -3.47 0.46 -2.18
N SER A 131 -2.93 -0.20 -1.16
CA SER A 131 -2.55 -1.62 -1.24
C SER A 131 -3.72 -2.60 -1.40
N SER A 132 -4.97 -2.21 -1.12
CA SER A 132 -6.14 -3.10 -1.22
C SER A 132 -6.57 -3.44 -2.63
N ILE A 133 -6.12 -2.70 -3.65
CA ILE A 133 -6.49 -2.90 -5.05
C ILE A 133 -5.27 -3.12 -5.95
N GLY A 134 -5.49 -3.74 -7.11
CA GLY A 134 -4.45 -3.99 -8.10
C GLY A 134 -3.79 -5.36 -8.01
N GLY A 135 -4.27 -6.22 -7.12
CA GLY A 135 -4.00 -7.66 -7.08
C GLY A 135 -2.59 -8.09 -6.67
N LYS A 136 -1.70 -7.17 -6.33
CA LYS A 136 -0.38 -7.54 -5.80
C LYS A 136 -0.56 -8.13 -4.41
N THR A 137 -0.20 -9.40 -4.23
CA THR A 137 -0.23 -10.10 -2.95
C THR A 137 1.09 -10.81 -2.75
N ALA A 138 1.70 -10.69 -1.57
CA ALA A 138 3.05 -11.21 -1.37
C ALA A 138 3.43 -11.39 0.10
N ILE A 139 4.50 -12.15 0.30
CA ILE A 139 5.24 -12.27 1.54
C ILE A 139 6.72 -11.98 1.30
N ASP A 140 7.45 -11.78 2.38
CA ASP A 140 8.87 -11.53 2.37
C ASP A 140 9.66 -12.84 2.42
N LEU A 141 10.87 -12.84 1.85
CA LEU A 141 11.80 -13.94 1.94
C LEU A 141 13.16 -13.43 2.44
N GLY A 142 13.52 -13.84 3.64
CA GLY A 142 14.68 -13.29 4.33
C GLY A 142 14.52 -11.79 4.58
N GLU A 143 15.43 -10.98 4.07
CA GLU A 143 15.36 -9.51 4.17
C GLU A 143 14.72 -8.84 2.94
N THR A 144 14.36 -9.62 1.92
CA THR A 144 13.77 -9.09 0.69
C THR A 144 12.25 -9.05 0.80
N LYS A 145 11.71 -7.84 0.75
CA LYS A 145 10.27 -7.61 0.84
C LYS A 145 9.54 -8.01 -0.44
N ASN A 146 8.33 -8.55 -0.28
CA ASN A 146 7.36 -8.79 -1.36
C ASN A 146 7.87 -9.62 -2.53
N ILE A 147 8.89 -10.46 -2.33
CA ILE A 147 9.53 -11.20 -3.43
C ILE A 147 8.80 -12.50 -3.80
N VAL A 148 8.03 -13.05 -2.86
CA VAL A 148 7.25 -14.26 -3.09
C VAL A 148 5.78 -13.91 -3.07
N GLY A 149 5.10 -14.00 -4.21
CA GLY A 149 3.72 -13.56 -4.31
C GLY A 149 3.02 -13.93 -5.61
N ALA A 150 1.83 -13.41 -5.78
CA ALA A 150 0.99 -13.62 -6.95
C ALA A 150 0.16 -12.37 -7.26
N PHE A 151 -0.23 -12.22 -8.52
CA PHE A 151 -1.32 -11.31 -8.88
C PHE A 151 -2.65 -12.03 -8.66
N TRP A 152 -3.36 -11.69 -7.58
CA TRP A 152 -4.64 -12.27 -7.22
C TRP A 152 -5.66 -11.19 -6.89
N GLN A 153 -6.67 -11.06 -7.75
CA GLN A 153 -7.68 -10.01 -7.60
C GLN A 153 -8.75 -10.43 -6.59
N PRO A 154 -9.19 -9.52 -5.69
CA PRO A 154 -10.30 -9.80 -4.78
C PRO A 154 -11.63 -9.88 -5.54
N LYS A 155 -12.64 -10.55 -4.96
CA LYS A 155 -14.01 -10.52 -5.47
C LYS A 155 -14.71 -9.20 -5.21
N VAL A 156 -14.35 -8.55 -4.10
CA VAL A 156 -14.79 -7.22 -3.70
C VAL A 156 -13.81 -6.63 -2.71
N VAL A 157 -13.70 -5.31 -2.72
CA VAL A 157 -12.98 -4.53 -1.68
C VAL A 157 -14.01 -3.69 -0.93
N LEU A 158 -14.04 -3.80 0.41
CA LEU A 158 -14.93 -3.04 1.28
C LEU A 158 -14.14 -1.95 2.01
N VAL A 159 -14.17 -0.75 1.50
CA VAL A 159 -13.51 0.43 2.09
C VAL A 159 -14.48 1.10 3.06
N ASP A 160 -14.38 0.71 4.32
CA ASP A 160 -15.18 1.27 5.40
C ASP A 160 -14.43 2.46 6.04
N PHE A 161 -14.96 3.66 5.87
CA PHE A 161 -14.32 4.85 6.43
C PHE A 161 -14.30 4.85 7.95
N ASP A 162 -15.30 4.21 8.59
CA ASP A 162 -15.39 4.12 10.05
C ASP A 162 -14.23 3.31 10.66
N ALA A 163 -13.60 2.43 9.88
CA ALA A 163 -12.42 1.70 10.31
C ALA A 163 -11.21 2.61 10.60
N LEU A 164 -11.18 3.82 10.06
CA LEU A 164 -10.12 4.80 10.33
C LEU A 164 -10.25 5.50 11.68
N ALA A 165 -11.43 5.47 12.32
CA ALA A 165 -11.67 6.15 13.59
C ALA A 165 -10.77 5.65 14.73
N THR A 166 -10.34 4.38 14.67
CA THR A 166 -9.47 3.76 15.66
C THR A 166 -7.99 3.75 15.24
N LEU A 167 -7.68 4.25 14.05
CA LEU A 167 -6.32 4.21 13.53
C LEU A 167 -5.45 5.28 14.20
N PRO A 168 -4.28 4.92 14.80
CA PRO A 168 -3.38 5.89 15.39
C PRO A 168 -2.95 6.96 14.37
N ARG A 169 -2.90 8.23 14.80
CA ARG A 169 -2.63 9.39 13.92
C ARG A 169 -1.43 9.20 12.98
N ARG A 170 -0.34 8.61 13.46
CA ARG A 170 0.85 8.39 12.62
C ARG A 170 0.58 7.41 11.48
N HIS A 171 -0.17 6.32 11.73
CA HIS A 171 -0.59 5.38 10.68
C HIS A 171 -1.55 6.04 9.69
N PHE A 172 -2.46 6.87 10.20
CA PHE A 172 -3.38 7.65 9.37
C PHE A 172 -2.60 8.54 8.39
N VAL A 173 -1.70 9.36 8.90
CA VAL A 173 -0.89 10.29 8.10
C VAL A 173 0.07 9.56 7.16
N ASN A 174 0.65 8.43 7.62
CA ASN A 174 1.52 7.59 6.79
C ASN A 174 0.84 7.18 5.47
N GLY A 175 -0.43 6.80 5.51
CA GLY A 175 -1.17 6.44 4.30
C GLY A 175 -1.44 7.62 3.37
N LEU A 176 -1.59 8.85 3.92
CA LEU A 176 -1.85 10.05 3.11
C LEU A 176 -0.69 10.40 2.16
N ALA A 177 0.53 9.94 2.44
CA ALA A 177 1.67 10.12 1.52
C ALA A 177 1.38 9.52 0.13
N GLU A 178 0.70 8.37 0.07
CA GLU A 178 0.31 7.74 -1.18
C GLU A 178 -0.80 8.51 -1.91
N ALA A 179 -1.71 9.15 -1.18
CA ALA A 179 -2.71 10.03 -1.78
C ALA A 179 -2.08 11.32 -2.36
N ILE A 180 -1.11 11.90 -1.65
CA ILE A 180 -0.33 13.03 -2.17
C ILE A 180 0.43 12.63 -3.43
N LYS A 181 1.04 11.44 -3.44
CA LYS A 181 1.68 10.86 -4.62
C LYS A 181 0.70 10.81 -5.80
N ALA A 182 -0.49 10.25 -5.60
CA ALA A 182 -1.52 10.15 -6.63
C ALA A 182 -1.94 11.54 -7.17
N GLY A 183 -2.06 12.51 -6.29
CA GLY A 183 -2.32 13.92 -6.66
C GLY A 183 -1.20 14.51 -7.52
N LEU A 184 0.05 14.31 -7.13
CA LEU A 184 1.21 14.84 -7.84
C LEU A 184 1.36 14.25 -9.24
N ILE A 185 1.12 12.94 -9.41
CA ILE A 185 1.32 12.28 -10.71
C ILE A 185 0.13 12.39 -11.66
N ALA A 186 -1.13 12.52 -11.15
CA ALA A 186 -2.29 12.33 -12.03
C ALA A 186 -3.55 13.13 -11.67
N ASP A 187 -3.68 13.69 -10.47
CA ASP A 187 -4.93 14.32 -10.03
C ASP A 187 -4.70 15.64 -9.26
N PRO A 188 -4.57 16.78 -9.99
CA PRO A 188 -4.39 18.10 -9.35
C PRO A 188 -5.47 18.48 -8.34
N GLU A 189 -6.73 18.06 -8.55
CA GLU A 189 -7.80 18.33 -7.60
C GLU A 189 -7.65 17.51 -6.30
N LEU A 190 -7.11 16.27 -6.40
CA LEU A 190 -6.73 15.50 -5.21
C LEU A 190 -5.62 16.22 -4.44
N PHE A 191 -4.60 16.72 -5.13
CA PHE A 191 -3.52 17.48 -4.50
C PHE A 191 -4.05 18.74 -3.79
N ALA A 192 -4.98 19.47 -4.41
CA ALA A 192 -5.59 20.68 -3.83
C ALA A 192 -6.36 20.40 -2.53
N LEU A 193 -6.89 19.17 -2.33
CA LEU A 193 -7.55 18.80 -1.06
C LEU A 193 -6.58 18.81 0.14
N PHE A 194 -5.29 18.73 -0.11
CA PHE A 194 -4.25 18.78 0.93
C PHE A 194 -3.75 20.18 1.24
N GLU A 195 -4.13 21.19 0.45
CA GLU A 195 -3.68 22.57 0.64
C GLU A 195 -4.58 23.36 1.62
N CYS A 196 -5.56 22.73 2.27
CA CYS A 196 -6.37 23.30 3.35
C CYS A 196 -5.75 23.00 4.73
N GLU A 197 -6.25 23.67 5.77
CA GLU A 197 -5.77 23.48 7.16
C GLU A 197 -6.09 22.08 7.70
N HIS A 198 -7.22 21.50 7.32
CA HIS A 198 -7.72 20.22 7.83
C HIS A 198 -8.04 19.26 6.68
N PRO A 199 -7.03 18.76 5.95
CA PRO A 199 -7.26 17.86 4.82
C PRO A 199 -7.95 16.55 5.22
N GLU A 200 -7.80 16.11 6.49
CA GLU A 200 -8.46 14.91 7.03
C GLU A 200 -9.99 14.98 7.01
N GLU A 201 -10.58 16.17 7.03
CA GLU A 201 -12.04 16.35 6.88
C GLU A 201 -12.55 15.94 5.49
N ASN A 202 -11.64 15.86 4.52
CA ASN A 202 -11.92 15.41 3.17
C ASN A 202 -11.55 13.93 2.93
N ILE A 203 -11.37 13.13 3.97
CA ILE A 203 -10.78 11.77 3.86
C ILE A 203 -11.53 10.87 2.87
N GLU A 204 -12.86 10.90 2.83
CA GLU A 204 -13.65 10.11 1.89
C GLU A 204 -13.35 10.50 0.42
N ARG A 205 -13.26 11.81 0.15
CA ARG A 205 -12.92 12.33 -1.19
C ARG A 205 -11.48 11.99 -1.56
N ILE A 206 -10.55 12.07 -0.61
CA ILE A 206 -9.14 11.73 -0.79
C ILE A 206 -9.03 10.25 -1.15
N ILE A 207 -9.66 9.35 -0.40
CA ILE A 207 -9.64 7.90 -0.66
C ILE A 207 -10.26 7.61 -2.03
N TYR A 208 -11.44 8.14 -2.31
CA TYR A 208 -12.12 7.92 -3.58
C TYR A 208 -11.26 8.35 -4.78
N ARG A 209 -10.67 9.55 -4.73
CA ARG A 209 -9.84 10.08 -5.83
C ARG A 209 -8.53 9.29 -5.99
N SER A 210 -7.91 8.92 -4.89
CA SER A 210 -6.70 8.09 -4.90
C SER A 210 -6.96 6.72 -5.54
N LEU A 211 -8.02 6.04 -5.13
CA LEU A 211 -8.43 4.77 -5.70
C LEU A 211 -8.78 4.90 -7.19
N ARG A 212 -9.39 6.02 -7.61
CA ARG A 212 -9.68 6.28 -9.02
C ARG A 212 -8.41 6.43 -9.86
N VAL A 213 -7.39 7.14 -9.34
CA VAL A 213 -6.09 7.23 -10.00
C VAL A 213 -5.47 5.84 -10.13
N LYS A 214 -5.36 5.11 -9.03
CA LYS A 214 -4.75 3.77 -9.04
C LYS A 214 -5.51 2.80 -9.92
N LYS A 215 -6.85 2.80 -9.85
CA LYS A 215 -7.72 2.00 -10.71
C LYS A 215 -7.39 2.23 -12.19
N ASN A 216 -7.37 3.49 -12.63
CA ASN A 216 -7.09 3.81 -14.03
C ASN A 216 -5.71 3.32 -14.47
N VAL A 217 -4.70 3.43 -13.62
CA VAL A 217 -3.35 2.95 -13.91
C VAL A 217 -3.33 1.41 -14.00
N VAL A 218 -3.99 0.71 -13.07
CA VAL A 218 -4.03 -0.77 -13.04
C VAL A 218 -4.80 -1.34 -14.23
N GLU A 219 -5.91 -0.73 -14.60
CA GLU A 219 -6.70 -1.18 -15.76
C GLU A 219 -5.93 -1.10 -17.08
N ASN A 220 -5.04 -0.11 -17.21
CA ASN A 220 -4.18 0.03 -18.39
C ASN A 220 -2.91 -0.82 -18.34
N ASP A 221 -2.48 -1.25 -17.13
CA ASP A 221 -1.24 -2.01 -16.95
C ASP A 221 -1.29 -2.84 -15.66
N GLU A 222 -2.04 -3.94 -15.69
CA GLU A 222 -2.24 -4.81 -14.52
C GLU A 222 -0.93 -5.39 -13.99
N HIS A 223 -0.01 -5.78 -14.89
CA HIS A 223 1.22 -6.51 -14.56
C HIS A 223 2.49 -5.64 -14.45
N GLU A 224 2.32 -4.30 -14.44
CA GLU A 224 3.44 -3.34 -14.27
C GLU A 224 4.54 -3.48 -15.33
N GLN A 225 4.13 -3.54 -16.59
CA GLN A 225 5.05 -3.62 -17.72
C GLN A 225 5.30 -2.27 -18.41
N GLY A 226 4.64 -1.19 -17.96
CA GLY A 226 4.70 0.13 -18.58
C GLY A 226 4.20 1.27 -17.70
N GLN A 227 2.99 1.77 -17.95
CA GLN A 227 2.42 2.96 -17.26
C GLN A 227 2.31 2.83 -15.74
N ARG A 228 2.11 1.63 -15.21
CA ARG A 228 2.02 1.40 -13.76
C ARG A 228 3.29 1.80 -13.02
N ALA A 229 4.42 1.90 -13.72
CA ALA A 229 5.66 2.41 -13.16
C ALA A 229 5.53 3.82 -12.54
N CYS A 230 4.55 4.64 -12.97
CA CYS A 230 4.29 5.96 -12.37
C CYS A 230 3.98 5.88 -10.87
N LEU A 231 3.38 4.78 -10.41
CA LEU A 231 3.09 4.56 -8.99
C LEU A 231 4.37 4.40 -8.15
N ASN A 232 5.52 4.15 -8.78
CA ASN A 232 6.83 4.09 -8.13
C ASN A 232 7.46 5.48 -7.91
N PHE A 233 6.74 6.57 -8.18
CA PHE A 233 7.17 7.92 -7.83
C PHE A 233 7.50 8.02 -6.34
N GLY A 234 8.70 8.48 -6.01
CA GLY A 234 9.23 8.53 -4.64
C GLY A 234 9.76 7.19 -4.09
N HIS A 235 9.39 6.04 -4.67
CA HIS A 235 9.73 4.72 -4.12
C HIS A 235 11.21 4.36 -4.30
N THR A 236 11.86 4.80 -5.38
CA THR A 236 13.26 4.47 -5.63
C THR A 236 14.17 4.93 -4.48
N ILE A 237 14.00 6.16 -4.01
CA ILE A 237 14.73 6.68 -2.83
C ILE A 237 14.05 6.21 -1.54
N GLY A 238 12.71 6.19 -1.50
CA GLY A 238 11.92 5.79 -0.33
C GLY A 238 12.28 4.40 0.18
N HIS A 239 12.35 3.40 -0.70
CA HIS A 239 12.76 2.04 -0.35
C HIS A 239 14.22 1.98 0.15
N GLY A 240 15.12 2.77 -0.47
CA GLY A 240 16.49 2.89 0.02
C GLY A 240 16.55 3.44 1.46
N ILE A 241 15.71 4.44 1.80
CA ILE A 241 15.59 4.97 3.15
C ILE A 241 14.98 3.92 4.09
N GLU A 242 13.93 3.23 3.68
CA GLU A 242 13.22 2.21 4.46
C GLU A 242 14.13 1.02 4.80
N ALA A 243 15.04 0.65 3.90
CA ALA A 243 15.98 -0.44 4.11
C ALA A 243 17.07 -0.14 5.15
N VAL A 244 17.35 1.15 5.44
CA VAL A 244 18.34 1.52 6.45
C VAL A 244 17.78 1.31 7.85
N LYS A 245 18.21 0.25 8.52
CA LYS A 245 17.81 -0.09 9.91
C LYS A 245 18.23 1.03 10.88
N GLY A 246 17.35 1.35 11.84
CA GLY A 246 17.66 2.30 12.92
C GLY A 246 17.59 3.78 12.51
N VAL A 247 17.00 4.09 11.37
CA VAL A 247 16.72 5.49 10.99
C VAL A 247 15.78 6.10 12.01
N ARG A 248 16.26 7.14 12.71
CA ARG A 248 15.46 7.90 13.66
C ARG A 248 14.83 9.10 12.96
N GLY A 249 13.52 9.16 12.92
CA GLY A 249 12.82 10.42 12.73
C GLY A 249 13.03 11.32 13.97
N ARG A 250 12.78 12.63 13.86
CA ARG A 250 12.97 13.59 14.96
C ARG A 250 12.27 13.20 16.28
N ARG A 251 11.27 12.30 16.24
CA ARG A 251 10.46 11.90 17.41
C ARG A 251 10.21 10.39 17.53
N THR A 252 10.78 9.54 16.64
CA THR A 252 10.42 8.11 16.58
C THR A 252 11.60 7.25 16.18
N ASN A 253 11.66 6.04 16.71
CA ASN A 253 12.56 4.98 16.24
C ASN A 253 11.98 4.37 14.96
N GLY A 254 12.63 4.60 13.83
CA GLY A 254 12.22 4.13 12.50
C GLY A 254 11.21 5.05 11.79
N LEU A 255 11.27 5.06 10.47
CA LEU A 255 10.31 5.72 9.61
C LEU A 255 9.34 4.68 9.03
N PHE A 256 8.07 5.07 8.87
CA PHE A 256 7.08 4.25 8.19
C PHE A 256 7.21 4.39 6.67
N HIS A 257 6.68 3.43 5.94
CA HIS A 257 6.74 3.38 4.48
C HIS A 257 6.35 4.72 3.80
N GLY A 258 5.17 5.25 4.09
CA GLY A 258 4.74 6.52 3.50
C GLY A 258 5.59 7.73 3.90
N GLU A 259 6.19 7.72 5.11
CA GLU A 259 7.17 8.73 5.51
C GLU A 259 8.45 8.66 4.64
N CYS A 260 8.88 7.43 4.30
CA CYS A 260 10.01 7.20 3.41
C CYS A 260 9.70 7.60 1.97
N VAL A 261 8.51 7.25 1.48
CA VAL A 261 8.03 7.65 0.14
C VAL A 261 7.89 9.17 0.04
N ALA A 262 7.34 9.83 1.07
CA ALA A 262 7.25 11.28 1.12
C ALA A 262 8.63 11.95 0.97
N LEU A 263 9.64 11.46 1.68
CA LEU A 263 11.02 11.93 1.54
C LEU A 263 11.59 11.67 0.14
N GLY A 264 11.27 10.51 -0.43
CA GLY A 264 11.74 10.11 -1.76
C GLY A 264 11.09 10.89 -2.90
N MET A 265 9.89 11.43 -2.70
CA MET A 265 9.21 12.25 -3.71
C MET A 265 9.87 13.63 -3.91
N LEU A 266 10.32 14.27 -2.83
CA LEU A 266 10.79 15.67 -2.87
C LEU A 266 11.91 15.92 -3.90
N PRO A 267 12.99 15.10 -3.98
CA PRO A 267 14.04 15.31 -4.97
C PRO A 267 13.65 14.96 -6.41
N MET A 268 12.49 14.30 -6.60
CA MET A 268 11.95 13.90 -7.89
C MET A 268 10.94 14.89 -8.47
N ILE A 269 10.57 15.95 -7.74
CA ILE A 269 9.75 17.06 -8.23
C ILE A 269 10.68 18.12 -8.82
N GLU A 270 10.49 18.48 -10.09
CA GLU A 270 11.36 19.44 -10.79
C GLU A 270 10.92 20.90 -10.58
N ASP A 271 9.61 21.15 -10.49
CA ASP A 271 9.07 22.49 -10.20
C ASP A 271 9.32 22.88 -8.72
N LYS A 272 10.20 23.85 -8.52
CA LYS A 272 10.54 24.39 -7.19
C LYS A 272 9.33 24.97 -6.44
N SER A 273 8.32 25.50 -7.15
CA SER A 273 7.09 26.00 -6.54
C SER A 273 6.28 24.83 -5.99
N LEU A 274 6.16 23.74 -6.77
CA LEU A 274 5.46 22.53 -6.36
C LEU A 274 6.17 21.84 -5.17
N VAL A 275 7.51 21.83 -5.13
CA VAL A 275 8.27 21.36 -3.94
C VAL A 275 7.87 22.15 -2.70
N ARG A 276 7.80 23.50 -2.79
CA ARG A 276 7.41 24.34 -1.64
C ARG A 276 5.98 24.04 -1.17
N ARG A 277 5.03 23.89 -2.09
CA ARG A 277 3.64 23.51 -1.80
C ARG A 277 3.58 22.13 -1.13
N THR A 278 4.25 21.13 -1.68
CA THR A 278 4.34 19.77 -1.12
C THR A 278 4.95 19.80 0.30
N CYS A 279 6.03 20.55 0.50
CA CYS A 279 6.63 20.72 1.84
C CYS A 279 5.69 21.42 2.84
N ALA A 280 4.84 22.33 2.39
CA ALA A 280 3.84 22.97 3.25
C ALA A 280 2.80 21.93 3.71
N ILE A 281 2.25 21.14 2.78
CA ILE A 281 1.35 20.02 3.09
C ILE A 281 1.99 19.04 4.08
N TYR A 282 3.25 18.64 3.86
CA TYR A 282 3.95 17.73 4.77
C TYR A 282 4.05 18.28 6.19
N ARG A 283 4.31 19.58 6.34
CA ARG A 283 4.37 20.21 7.67
C ARG A 283 3.02 20.22 8.37
N THR A 284 1.94 20.54 7.66
CA THR A 284 0.57 20.50 8.19
C THR A 284 0.20 19.11 8.67
N LEU A 285 0.51 18.08 7.90
CA LEU A 285 0.22 16.69 8.24
C LEU A 285 1.17 16.07 9.28
N GLY A 286 2.37 16.64 9.46
CA GLY A 286 3.43 16.07 10.28
C GLY A 286 4.28 15.02 9.55
N LEU A 287 4.22 14.97 8.21
CA LEU A 287 5.15 14.17 7.39
C LEU A 287 6.56 14.79 7.41
N PRO A 288 7.62 13.97 7.31
CA PRO A 288 8.99 14.47 7.31
C PRO A 288 9.32 15.19 5.99
N THR A 289 9.99 16.33 6.10
CA THR A 289 10.59 17.05 4.95
C THR A 289 12.10 16.87 4.88
N ARG A 290 12.70 16.27 5.90
CA ARG A 290 14.14 15.98 6.00
C ARG A 290 14.34 14.72 6.83
N THR A 291 15.40 14.00 6.55
CA THR A 291 15.85 12.85 7.34
C THR A 291 17.32 13.01 7.70
N GLY A 292 17.71 12.47 8.86
CA GLY A 292 19.12 12.33 9.27
C GLY A 292 19.73 11.01 8.80
N VAL A 293 19.14 10.35 7.84
CA VAL A 293 19.63 9.07 7.29
C VAL A 293 20.99 9.29 6.62
N ASP A 294 21.91 8.35 6.83
CA ASP A 294 23.17 8.31 6.10
C ASP A 294 22.89 8.00 4.62
N LYS A 295 23.12 9.01 3.79
CA LYS A 295 22.86 8.95 2.34
C LYS A 295 23.71 7.87 1.63
N ASN A 296 24.93 7.59 2.12
CA ASN A 296 25.77 6.54 1.57
C ASN A 296 25.19 5.15 1.83
N LYS A 297 24.56 4.95 2.99
CA LYS A 297 23.82 3.71 3.26
C LYS A 297 22.60 3.58 2.35
N VAL A 298 21.81 4.64 2.17
CA VAL A 298 20.69 4.66 1.23
C VAL A 298 21.17 4.29 -0.17
N LEU A 299 22.25 4.93 -0.64
CA LEU A 299 22.85 4.63 -1.94
C LEU A 299 23.26 3.15 -2.07
N SER A 300 23.91 2.60 -1.05
CA SER A 300 24.31 1.19 -1.04
C SER A 300 23.11 0.25 -1.20
N TYR A 301 22.00 0.49 -0.48
CA TYR A 301 20.78 -0.31 -0.63
C TYR A 301 20.17 -0.17 -2.02
N MET A 302 20.08 1.05 -2.57
CA MET A 302 19.57 1.28 -3.93
C MET A 302 20.39 0.55 -5.00
N GLN A 303 21.71 0.45 -4.80
CA GLN A 303 22.62 -0.26 -5.70
C GLN A 303 22.50 -1.79 -5.57
N HIS A 304 22.30 -2.32 -4.36
CA HIS A 304 22.15 -3.75 -4.11
C HIS A 304 20.85 -4.33 -4.66
N ASP A 305 19.75 -3.64 -4.48
CA ASP A 305 18.43 -4.06 -4.95
C ASP A 305 18.37 -4.23 -6.48
N LYS A 306 19.30 -3.60 -7.21
CA LYS A 306 19.27 -3.52 -8.67
C LYS A 306 20.52 -4.05 -9.38
N LYS A 307 21.45 -4.70 -8.69
CA LYS A 307 22.65 -5.35 -9.33
C LYS A 307 22.28 -6.38 -10.41
N SER A 308 21.05 -6.88 -10.43
CA SER A 308 20.52 -7.77 -11.45
C SER A 308 19.96 -7.05 -12.70
N ALA A 309 19.80 -5.72 -12.68
CA ALA A 309 19.08 -4.95 -13.69
C ALA A 309 19.99 -4.18 -14.68
N GLY A 310 21.33 -4.24 -14.56
CA GLY A 310 22.28 -3.57 -15.46
C GLY A 310 22.80 -2.22 -14.94
N SER A 311 23.39 -1.39 -15.82
CA SER A 311 24.05 -0.13 -15.48
C SER A 311 23.10 1.08 -15.35
N THR A 312 21.80 0.90 -15.56
CA THR A 312 20.80 1.97 -15.52
C THR A 312 19.64 1.64 -14.60
N ILE A 313 18.98 2.68 -14.09
CA ILE A 313 17.78 2.60 -13.27
C ILE A 313 16.69 3.52 -13.80
N THR A 314 15.44 3.07 -13.77
CA THR A 314 14.30 3.93 -14.09
C THR A 314 13.86 4.68 -12.83
N VAL A 315 13.80 6.00 -12.92
CA VAL A 315 13.25 6.89 -11.87
C VAL A 315 12.03 7.63 -12.43
N ILE A 316 11.05 7.85 -11.58
CA ILE A 316 9.85 8.62 -11.94
C ILE A 316 10.05 10.05 -11.45
N LYS A 317 9.92 11.01 -12.37
CA LYS A 317 9.99 12.44 -12.08
C LYS A 317 8.66 13.13 -12.33
N VAL A 318 8.42 14.21 -11.60
CA VAL A 318 7.22 15.06 -11.72
C VAL A 318 7.70 16.46 -12.16
N PRO A 319 7.62 16.77 -13.46
CA PRO A 319 8.00 18.09 -13.97
C PRO A 319 6.98 19.18 -13.57
N GLY A 320 5.75 18.82 -13.36
CA GLY A 320 4.66 19.69 -12.91
C GLY A 320 3.49 18.90 -12.34
N LEU A 321 2.56 19.58 -11.69
CA LEU A 321 1.40 18.96 -11.04
C LEU A 321 0.53 18.20 -12.03
N GLY A 322 0.25 16.94 -11.74
CA GLY A 322 -0.54 16.05 -12.60
C GLY A 322 0.23 15.45 -13.78
N CYS A 323 1.53 15.68 -13.87
CA CYS A 323 2.38 15.20 -14.97
C CYS A 323 3.55 14.39 -14.41
N TRP A 324 3.87 13.28 -15.06
CA TRP A 324 5.02 12.46 -14.73
C TRP A 324 5.77 12.00 -15.98
N ARG A 325 7.03 11.64 -15.81
CA ARG A 325 7.81 10.93 -16.81
C ARG A 325 8.74 9.90 -16.16
N ALA A 326 9.08 8.89 -16.93
CA ALA A 326 10.05 7.86 -16.55
C ALA A 326 11.39 8.14 -17.23
N ASP A 327 12.43 8.41 -16.44
CA ASP A 327 13.78 8.64 -16.93
C ASP A 327 14.64 7.42 -16.63
N LYS A 328 15.33 6.89 -17.65
CA LYS A 328 16.42 5.92 -17.44
C LYS A 328 17.70 6.69 -17.19
N ILE A 329 18.24 6.57 -16.00
CA ILE A 329 19.50 7.22 -15.61
C ILE A 329 20.59 6.19 -15.32
N PRO A 330 21.87 6.50 -15.58
CA PRO A 330 22.98 5.69 -15.12
C PRO A 330 23.00 5.56 -13.60
N MET A 331 23.42 4.40 -13.09
CA MET A 331 23.58 4.20 -11.64
C MET A 331 24.56 5.19 -11.00
N THR A 332 25.48 5.73 -11.79
CA THR A 332 26.44 6.76 -11.41
C THR A 332 25.82 8.11 -11.07
N GLU A 333 24.60 8.38 -11.50
CA GLU A 333 23.86 9.62 -11.19
C GLU A 333 23.07 9.56 -9.87
N LEU A 334 22.94 8.36 -9.26
CA LEU A 334 22.22 8.20 -7.98
C LEU A 334 22.78 9.05 -6.83
N PRO A 335 24.10 9.21 -6.66
CA PRO A 335 24.66 10.09 -5.64
C PRO A 335 24.14 11.53 -5.77
N ALA A 336 24.10 12.08 -6.99
CA ALA A 336 23.61 13.43 -7.24
C ALA A 336 22.13 13.59 -6.87
N LEU A 337 21.28 12.59 -7.17
CA LEU A 337 19.86 12.58 -6.77
C LEU A 337 19.68 12.59 -5.24
N LEU A 338 20.58 11.96 -4.50
CA LEU A 338 20.59 11.98 -3.05
C LEU A 338 21.23 13.25 -2.48
N GLY A 339 21.78 14.13 -3.35
CA GLY A 339 22.54 15.31 -2.96
C GLY A 339 23.83 14.93 -2.19
N ILE A 340 24.46 13.84 -2.59
CA ILE A 340 25.82 13.48 -2.21
C ILE A 340 26.72 14.24 -3.18
N LYS A 341 27.59 15.10 -2.65
CA LYS A 341 28.61 15.77 -3.46
C LYS A 341 29.70 14.75 -3.81
N GLU A 342 30.12 14.69 -5.05
CA GLU A 342 31.39 14.07 -5.38
C GLU A 342 32.47 14.85 -4.64
N ASN A 343 33.33 14.13 -3.91
CA ASN A 343 34.53 14.78 -3.39
C ASN A 343 35.35 15.22 -4.61
N GLU A 344 35.51 16.52 -4.79
CA GLU A 344 36.55 17.07 -5.67
C GLU A 344 37.88 16.62 -5.04
N ASP A 345 38.50 15.57 -5.62
CA ASP A 345 39.87 15.17 -5.34
C ASP A 345 40.87 16.22 -5.88
#